data_da3e84a887169660cafa665bd521edf2
#
_entry.id   da3e84a887169660cafa665bd521edf2
#
_cell.length_a   1.000
_cell.length_b   1.000
_cell.length_c   1.000
_cell.angle_alpha   90.00
_cell.angle_beta   90.00
_cell.angle_gamma   90.00
#
_symmetry.space_group_name_H-M   'P 1'
#
loop_
_entity.id
_entity.type
_entity.pdbx_description
1 polymer ?
#
loop_
_entity_poly.entity_id
_entity_poly.type
_entity_poly.pdbx_seq_one_letter_code
_entity_poly.pdbx_strand_id
1 'polypeptide(L)'
;MGLAFTTAASVTLSGCGTGKKDSGKTEIELVQYKPEAVKAFEKLEEKFNATHDDIHLTIESPNDAMTVLKTRFIREDNPDIIGIGGDVNFSNFIDSDMLMDISDYQGLDSIKDAYKEIDKALEFVPEDGVYAVPYVANAAGILYNRELFKEHGWQIPTTWDEFMSLCQEIQDAGIQPLYFGFKDTWTCLAPWNSIAVDLAPADVCRQVNQGNTTFAKEYKEVADRMLELIQYGPDDPFSYDYNGACTAFAKG
;
A
#
# COMPACT_ATOMS: atom_id res chain seq x y z
N MET A 1 -14.14 9.61 78.22
CA MET A 1 -15.18 10.22 77.41
C MET A 1 -14.55 11.29 76.56
N GLY A 2 -14.46 11.08 75.27
CA GLY A 2 -13.97 12.07 74.31
C GLY A 2 -14.03 11.43 72.91
N LEU A 3 -15.16 11.64 72.23
CA LEU A 3 -15.35 11.25 70.81
C LEU A 3 -14.55 12.22 69.94
N ALA A 4 -13.64 11.71 69.14
CA ALA A 4 -13.03 12.46 68.04
C ALA A 4 -13.75 12.11 66.74
N PHE A 5 -14.43 13.08 66.13
CA PHE A 5 -15.00 13.01 64.80
C PHE A 5 -13.90 13.29 63.78
N THR A 6 -13.51 12.28 63.00
CA THR A 6 -12.68 12.45 61.80
C THR A 6 -13.58 12.67 60.58
N THR A 7 -13.61 13.89 60.06
CA THR A 7 -14.23 14.26 58.81
C THR A 7 -13.32 13.78 57.64
N ALA A 8 -13.80 12.78 56.89
CA ALA A 8 -13.17 12.37 55.64
C ALA A 8 -13.53 13.39 54.54
N ALA A 9 -12.55 14.15 54.10
CA ALA A 9 -12.68 15.00 52.89
C ALA A 9 -12.58 14.13 51.65
N SER A 10 -13.72 13.98 50.97
CA SER A 10 -13.77 13.34 49.65
C SER A 10 -13.22 14.33 48.60
N VAL A 11 -12.00 14.05 48.12
CA VAL A 11 -11.45 14.78 46.97
C VAL A 11 -12.04 14.13 45.71
N THR A 12 -13.01 14.79 45.12
CA THR A 12 -13.49 14.50 43.78
C THR A 12 -12.44 14.98 42.78
N LEU A 13 -11.64 14.08 42.23
CA LEU A 13 -10.86 14.36 41.03
C LEU A 13 -11.85 14.56 39.86
N SER A 14 -12.10 15.81 39.53
CA SER A 14 -12.70 16.14 38.24
C SER A 14 -11.67 15.90 37.15
N GLY A 15 -11.73 14.73 36.52
CA GLY A 15 -11.03 14.49 35.26
C GLY A 15 -11.60 15.46 34.23
N CYS A 16 -10.75 16.37 33.73
CA CYS A 16 -11.07 17.12 32.51
C CYS A 16 -11.05 16.13 31.33
N GLY A 17 -12.16 15.43 31.10
CA GLY A 17 -12.46 14.85 29.83
C GLY A 17 -12.72 16.00 28.86
N THR A 18 -11.91 16.15 27.84
CA THR A 18 -12.27 16.95 26.65
C THR A 18 -13.53 16.32 26.10
N GLY A 19 -14.67 16.91 26.42
CA GLY A 19 -15.97 16.47 25.95
C GLY A 19 -16.00 16.52 24.42
N LYS A 20 -15.91 15.36 23.77
CA LYS A 20 -16.46 15.21 22.42
C LYS A 20 -17.91 15.72 22.52
N LYS A 21 -18.25 16.74 21.78
CA LYS A 21 -19.66 17.13 21.60
C LYS A 21 -20.35 15.92 21.03
N ASP A 22 -21.30 15.37 21.74
CA ASP A 22 -22.18 14.33 21.23
C ASP A 22 -22.91 14.93 20.02
N SER A 23 -22.46 14.60 18.83
CA SER A 23 -23.03 15.08 17.57
C SER A 23 -24.39 14.42 17.29
N GLY A 24 -24.74 13.39 18.06
CA GLY A 24 -25.90 12.53 17.82
C GLY A 24 -25.69 11.62 16.59
N LYS A 25 -24.51 11.64 15.97
CA LYS A 25 -24.15 10.78 14.84
C LYS A 25 -23.28 9.62 15.32
N THR A 26 -23.32 8.52 14.58
CA THR A 26 -22.35 7.43 14.76
C THR A 26 -21.00 7.87 14.19
N GLU A 27 -19.98 7.91 15.03
CA GLU A 27 -18.62 8.23 14.61
C GLU A 27 -17.96 6.96 14.03
N ILE A 28 -17.42 7.04 12.82
CA ILE A 28 -16.69 5.96 12.13
C ILE A 28 -15.31 6.48 11.77
N GLU A 29 -14.30 5.70 12.08
CA GLU A 29 -12.90 6.03 11.76
C GLU A 29 -12.34 5.07 10.70
N LEU A 30 -11.74 5.64 9.65
CA LEU A 30 -10.98 4.91 8.64
C LEU A 30 -9.51 5.33 8.70
N VAL A 31 -8.61 4.37 8.87
CA VAL A 31 -7.15 4.60 8.74
C VAL A 31 -6.68 4.02 7.42
N GLN A 32 -6.09 4.85 6.54
CA GLN A 32 -5.62 4.43 5.22
C GLN A 32 -4.09 4.63 5.08
N TYR A 33 -3.45 3.85 4.19
CA TYR A 33 -2.00 3.74 4.09
C TYR A 33 -1.37 4.46 2.88
N LYS A 34 -2.17 5.08 1.99
CA LYS A 34 -1.66 5.70 0.75
C LYS A 34 -1.40 7.20 0.94
N PRO A 35 -0.15 7.63 1.20
CA PRO A 35 0.15 9.05 1.40
C PRO A 35 -0.08 9.89 0.13
N GLU A 36 0.04 9.29 -1.06
CA GLU A 36 -0.23 9.95 -2.34
C GLU A 36 -1.73 10.25 -2.56
N ALA A 37 -2.61 9.56 -1.85
CA ALA A 37 -4.05 9.68 -2.00
C ALA A 37 -4.73 10.58 -0.95
N VAL A 38 -4.01 11.19 -0.02
CA VAL A 38 -4.55 12.01 1.09
C VAL A 38 -5.60 13.00 0.59
N LYS A 39 -5.29 13.81 -0.43
CA LYS A 39 -6.22 14.80 -0.98
C LYS A 39 -7.49 14.19 -1.60
N ALA A 40 -7.41 12.96 -2.08
CA ALA A 40 -8.58 12.25 -2.61
C ALA A 40 -9.46 11.77 -1.46
N PHE A 41 -8.87 11.25 -0.40
CA PHE A 41 -9.58 10.81 0.79
C PHE A 41 -10.22 11.99 1.55
N GLU A 42 -9.55 13.13 1.68
CA GLU A 42 -10.14 14.35 2.25
C GLU A 42 -11.45 14.75 1.54
N LYS A 43 -11.44 14.74 0.20
CA LYS A 43 -12.65 15.02 -0.60
C LYS A 43 -13.75 13.97 -0.45
N LEU A 44 -13.36 12.70 -0.28
CA LEU A 44 -14.31 11.61 -0.05
C LEU A 44 -14.96 11.74 1.33
N GLU A 45 -14.18 12.08 2.36
CA GLU A 45 -14.66 12.35 3.70
C GLU A 45 -15.66 13.52 3.71
N GLU A 46 -15.28 14.68 3.12
CA GLU A 46 -16.17 15.84 2.98
C GLU A 46 -17.48 15.46 2.29
N LYS A 47 -17.40 14.73 1.16
CA LYS A 47 -18.56 14.32 0.40
C LYS A 47 -19.45 13.35 1.18
N PHE A 48 -18.85 12.38 1.84
CA PHE A 48 -19.57 11.41 2.67
C PHE A 48 -20.33 12.12 3.78
N ASN A 49 -19.65 12.97 4.54
CA ASN A 49 -20.23 13.70 5.67
C ASN A 49 -21.30 14.71 5.26
N ALA A 50 -21.23 15.23 4.02
CA ALA A 50 -22.27 16.10 3.47
C ALA A 50 -23.55 15.36 3.03
N THR A 51 -23.48 14.04 2.87
CA THR A 51 -24.62 13.24 2.37
C THR A 51 -25.18 12.26 3.40
N HIS A 52 -24.58 12.17 4.58
CA HIS A 52 -25.01 11.27 5.67
C HIS A 52 -25.24 12.08 6.94
N ASP A 53 -26.48 12.11 7.41
CA ASP A 53 -26.87 12.89 8.59
C ASP A 53 -26.73 12.09 9.90
N ASP A 54 -26.66 10.79 9.81
CA ASP A 54 -26.63 9.84 10.93
C ASP A 54 -25.23 9.27 11.23
N ILE A 55 -24.30 9.40 10.28
CA ILE A 55 -22.91 8.93 10.39
C ILE A 55 -21.97 10.11 10.19
N HIS A 56 -20.87 10.11 10.94
CA HIS A 56 -19.74 11.00 10.72
C HIS A 56 -18.48 10.18 10.52
N LEU A 57 -17.89 10.28 9.33
CA LEU A 57 -16.67 9.60 8.96
C LEU A 57 -15.47 10.51 9.18
N THR A 58 -14.42 9.98 9.81
CA THR A 58 -13.10 10.61 9.90
C THR A 58 -12.09 9.72 9.20
N ILE A 59 -11.23 10.28 8.34
CA ILE A 59 -10.20 9.53 7.63
C ILE A 59 -8.82 10.00 8.07
N GLU A 60 -8.05 9.10 8.65
CA GLU A 60 -6.65 9.32 9.00
C GLU A 60 -5.71 8.72 7.95
N SER A 61 -4.66 9.49 7.61
CA SER A 61 -3.67 9.12 6.58
C SER A 61 -2.25 9.29 7.12
N PRO A 62 -1.84 8.50 8.13
CA PRO A 62 -0.50 8.65 8.70
C PRO A 62 0.58 8.16 7.73
N ASN A 63 1.76 8.80 7.76
CA ASN A 63 2.89 8.45 6.88
C ASN A 63 3.35 6.99 7.04
N ASP A 64 3.25 6.43 8.25
CA ASP A 64 3.55 5.02 8.54
C ASP A 64 2.31 4.34 9.12
N ALA A 65 1.29 4.20 8.29
CA ALA A 65 0.00 3.64 8.68
C ALA A 65 0.13 2.22 9.27
N MET A 66 1.04 1.40 8.75
CA MET A 66 1.18 0.02 9.23
C MET A 66 1.74 -0.05 10.65
N THR A 67 2.71 0.79 11.00
CA THR A 67 3.21 0.88 12.38
C THR A 67 2.14 1.46 13.33
N VAL A 68 1.39 2.45 12.87
CA VAL A 68 0.27 3.02 13.62
C VAL A 68 -0.80 1.96 13.90
N LEU A 69 -1.27 1.24 12.88
CA LEU A 69 -2.27 0.19 13.02
C LEU A 69 -1.81 -0.93 13.97
N LYS A 70 -0.60 -1.46 13.79
CA LYS A 70 -0.05 -2.49 14.69
C LYS A 70 0.03 -2.02 16.15
N THR A 71 0.40 -0.74 16.36
CA THR A 71 0.46 -0.17 17.71
C THR A 71 -0.93 -0.02 18.32
N ARG A 72 -1.92 0.41 17.52
CA ARG A 72 -3.31 0.56 17.94
C ARG A 72 -3.94 -0.79 18.29
N PHE A 73 -3.70 -1.80 17.46
CA PHE A 73 -4.18 -3.18 17.72
C PHE A 73 -3.65 -3.74 19.05
N ILE A 74 -2.35 -3.55 19.37
CA ILE A 74 -1.78 -3.96 20.66
C ILE A 74 -2.45 -3.25 21.85
N ARG A 75 -2.95 -2.03 21.64
CA ARG A 75 -3.61 -1.21 22.67
C ARG A 75 -5.12 -1.43 22.73
N GLU A 76 -5.67 -2.30 21.89
CA GLU A 76 -7.12 -2.49 21.74
C GLU A 76 -7.86 -1.19 21.34
N ASP A 77 -7.15 -0.26 20.67
CA ASP A 77 -7.66 1.02 20.14
C ASP A 77 -7.84 0.90 18.62
N ASN A 78 -8.73 0.01 18.20
CA ASN A 78 -8.90 -0.34 16.80
C ASN A 78 -9.72 0.72 16.05
N PRO A 79 -9.32 1.14 14.84
CA PRO A 79 -10.21 1.89 13.96
C PRO A 79 -11.33 0.99 13.46
N ASP A 80 -12.45 1.58 13.05
CA ASP A 80 -13.59 0.82 12.51
C ASP A 80 -13.30 0.24 11.13
N ILE A 81 -12.53 0.97 10.31
CA ILE A 81 -12.17 0.56 8.96
C ILE A 81 -10.67 0.80 8.75
N ILE A 82 -10.02 -0.15 8.09
CA ILE A 82 -8.63 0.00 7.67
C ILE A 82 -8.50 -0.11 6.14
N GLY A 83 -7.73 0.81 5.56
CA GLY A 83 -7.32 0.76 4.16
C GLY A 83 -5.87 0.31 4.08
N ILE A 84 -5.62 -0.91 3.62
CA ILE A 84 -4.29 -1.52 3.55
C ILE A 84 -3.99 -2.07 2.16
N GLY A 85 -2.73 -2.38 1.89
CA GLY A 85 -2.33 -3.07 0.68
C GLY A 85 -2.65 -4.56 0.74
N GLY A 86 -2.86 -5.17 -0.43
CA GLY A 86 -2.91 -6.62 -0.57
C GLY A 86 -1.50 -7.19 -0.46
N ASP A 87 -0.99 -7.33 0.74
CA ASP A 87 0.35 -7.83 1.06
C ASP A 87 0.34 -8.76 2.29
N VAL A 88 1.50 -9.14 2.75
CA VAL A 88 1.69 -10.00 3.93
C VAL A 88 0.96 -9.50 5.19
N ASN A 89 0.74 -8.20 5.34
CA ASN A 89 0.04 -7.66 6.50
C ASN A 89 -1.45 -8.02 6.48
N PHE A 90 -2.07 -8.05 5.29
CA PHE A 90 -3.45 -8.50 5.15
C PHE A 90 -3.63 -9.92 5.70
N SER A 91 -2.80 -10.87 5.26
CA SER A 91 -2.82 -12.24 5.76
C SER A 91 -2.54 -12.33 7.27
N ASN A 92 -1.54 -11.60 7.78
CA ASN A 92 -1.25 -11.58 9.21
C ASN A 92 -2.42 -11.05 10.05
N PHE A 93 -3.20 -10.11 9.53
CA PHE A 93 -4.37 -9.58 10.24
C PHE A 93 -5.52 -10.58 10.25
N ILE A 94 -5.71 -11.37 9.19
CA ILE A 94 -6.67 -12.48 9.18
C ILE A 94 -6.25 -13.53 10.21
N ASP A 95 -5.01 -14.03 10.14
CA ASP A 95 -4.47 -15.06 11.02
C ASP A 95 -4.48 -14.66 12.52
N SER A 96 -4.58 -13.36 12.80
CA SER A 96 -4.62 -12.80 14.15
C SER A 96 -6.02 -12.38 14.61
N ASP A 97 -7.08 -12.77 13.88
CA ASP A 97 -8.48 -12.40 14.16
C ASP A 97 -8.72 -10.87 14.26
N MET A 98 -7.93 -10.08 13.51
CA MET A 98 -8.03 -8.61 13.52
C MET A 98 -9.06 -8.08 12.53
N LEU A 99 -9.51 -8.90 11.58
CA LEU A 99 -10.45 -8.53 10.54
C LEU A 99 -11.76 -9.30 10.73
N MET A 100 -12.86 -8.59 10.54
CA MET A 100 -14.19 -9.17 10.60
C MET A 100 -14.51 -9.89 9.29
N ASP A 101 -15.12 -11.07 9.38
CA ASP A 101 -15.73 -11.73 8.22
C ASP A 101 -16.96 -10.91 7.75
N ILE A 102 -16.89 -10.48 6.50
CA ILE A 102 -17.92 -9.67 5.84
C ILE A 102 -18.64 -10.43 4.72
N SER A 103 -18.62 -11.76 4.74
CA SER A 103 -19.23 -12.61 3.71
C SER A 103 -20.69 -12.27 3.43
N ASP A 104 -21.43 -11.80 4.44
CA ASP A 104 -22.82 -11.39 4.32
C ASP A 104 -23.01 -9.96 3.79
N TYR A 105 -21.93 -9.24 3.48
CA TYR A 105 -22.03 -7.87 2.98
C TYR A 105 -22.58 -7.82 1.56
N GLN A 106 -23.76 -7.23 1.40
CA GLN A 106 -24.48 -7.18 0.11
C GLN A 106 -23.70 -6.45 -1.01
N GLY A 107 -22.78 -5.56 -0.66
CA GLY A 107 -21.94 -4.84 -1.63
C GLY A 107 -20.95 -5.75 -2.38
N LEU A 108 -20.66 -6.95 -1.88
CA LEU A 108 -19.72 -7.90 -2.51
C LEU A 108 -20.17 -8.36 -3.89
N ASP A 109 -21.48 -8.37 -4.15
CA ASP A 109 -22.04 -8.76 -5.46
C ASP A 109 -21.64 -7.78 -6.57
N SER A 110 -21.31 -6.54 -6.21
CA SER A 110 -20.85 -5.50 -7.15
C SER A 110 -19.36 -5.60 -7.49
N ILE A 111 -18.59 -6.39 -6.73
CA ILE A 111 -17.16 -6.58 -6.91
C ILE A 111 -16.91 -7.66 -7.96
N LYS A 112 -16.05 -7.36 -8.94
CA LYS A 112 -15.66 -8.34 -9.97
C LYS A 112 -14.94 -9.53 -9.33
N ASP A 113 -15.29 -10.74 -9.76
CA ASP A 113 -14.72 -11.98 -9.22
C ASP A 113 -13.19 -12.01 -9.27
N ALA A 114 -12.59 -11.52 -10.35
CA ALA A 114 -11.14 -11.43 -10.49
C ALA A 114 -10.44 -10.70 -9.33
N TYR A 115 -11.07 -9.69 -8.72
CA TYR A 115 -10.50 -8.98 -7.57
C TYR A 115 -10.71 -9.74 -6.26
N LYS A 116 -11.86 -10.41 -6.11
CA LYS A 116 -12.11 -11.31 -4.98
C LYS A 116 -11.13 -12.49 -4.97
N GLU A 117 -10.83 -13.04 -6.16
CA GLU A 117 -9.84 -14.10 -6.32
C GLU A 117 -8.43 -13.66 -5.96
N ILE A 118 -8.06 -12.40 -6.27
CA ILE A 118 -6.77 -11.82 -5.87
C ILE A 118 -6.69 -11.72 -4.34
N ASP A 119 -7.72 -11.17 -3.68
CA ASP A 119 -7.72 -11.05 -2.22
C ASP A 119 -7.61 -12.43 -1.57
N LYS A 120 -8.33 -13.43 -2.10
CA LYS A 120 -8.24 -14.81 -1.61
C LYS A 120 -6.86 -15.44 -1.81
N ALA A 121 -6.18 -15.14 -2.90
CA ALA A 121 -4.83 -15.63 -3.18
C ALA A 121 -3.75 -15.00 -2.26
N LEU A 122 -4.08 -13.90 -1.58
CA LEU A 122 -3.17 -13.23 -0.63
C LEU A 122 -3.24 -13.82 0.79
N GLU A 123 -4.21 -14.67 1.08
CA GLU A 123 -4.31 -15.38 2.36
C GLU A 123 -3.25 -16.49 2.46
N PHE A 124 -2.49 -16.56 3.57
CA PHE A 124 -1.52 -17.64 3.78
C PHE A 124 -2.20 -18.98 3.95
N VAL A 125 -3.28 -18.99 4.71
CA VAL A 125 -4.18 -20.12 4.89
C VAL A 125 -5.53 -19.63 4.42
N PRO A 126 -5.98 -20.04 3.21
CA PRO A 126 -7.29 -19.63 2.72
C PRO A 126 -8.41 -20.12 3.63
N GLU A 127 -9.26 -19.19 4.07
CA GLU A 127 -10.45 -19.47 4.88
C GLU A 127 -11.71 -19.28 4.04
N ASP A 128 -12.86 -19.77 4.50
CA ASP A 128 -14.13 -19.64 3.76
C ASP A 128 -14.68 -18.20 3.79
N GLY A 129 -14.27 -17.39 4.79
CA GLY A 129 -14.69 -15.99 4.98
C GLY A 129 -14.22 -15.02 3.91
N VAL A 130 -14.80 -13.83 3.90
CA VAL A 130 -14.36 -12.66 3.12
C VAL A 130 -13.94 -11.56 4.09
N TYR A 131 -12.71 -11.09 4.00
CA TYR A 131 -12.13 -10.18 4.99
C TYR A 131 -11.76 -8.80 4.43
N ALA A 132 -11.97 -8.57 3.14
CA ALA A 132 -11.70 -7.28 2.52
C ALA A 132 -12.66 -6.96 1.38
N VAL A 133 -12.84 -5.67 1.13
CA VAL A 133 -13.47 -5.12 -0.07
C VAL A 133 -12.38 -4.46 -0.90
N PRO A 134 -12.01 -5.00 -2.07
CA PRO A 134 -11.05 -4.36 -2.96
C PRO A 134 -11.64 -3.07 -3.52
N TYR A 135 -11.02 -1.94 -3.21
CA TYR A 135 -11.49 -0.61 -3.64
C TYR A 135 -10.62 0.01 -4.73
N VAL A 136 -9.40 -0.48 -4.90
CA VAL A 136 -8.46 -0.03 -5.92
C VAL A 136 -7.56 -1.17 -6.36
N ALA A 137 -7.25 -1.25 -7.65
CA ALA A 137 -6.28 -2.19 -8.19
C ALA A 137 -5.02 -1.44 -8.63
N ASN A 138 -3.85 -2.04 -8.38
CA ASN A 138 -2.59 -1.58 -8.92
C ASN A 138 -2.24 -2.38 -10.19
N ALA A 139 -1.69 -1.69 -11.18
CA ALA A 139 -1.12 -2.33 -12.36
C ALA A 139 0.34 -1.90 -12.48
N ALA A 140 1.24 -2.87 -12.62
CA ALA A 140 2.63 -2.58 -12.93
C ALA A 140 2.79 -2.31 -14.43
N GLY A 141 3.74 -1.45 -14.78
CA GLY A 141 4.03 -1.12 -16.16
C GLY A 141 5.12 -0.06 -16.27
N ILE A 142 5.52 0.23 -17.51
CA ILE A 142 6.51 1.26 -17.80
C ILE A 142 5.76 2.50 -18.30
N LEU A 143 5.98 3.62 -17.63
CA LEU A 143 5.52 4.92 -18.10
C LEU A 143 6.59 5.53 -18.99
N TYR A 144 6.18 6.09 -20.12
CA TYR A 144 7.09 6.78 -21.04
C TYR A 144 6.56 8.16 -21.39
N ASN A 145 7.48 9.11 -21.60
CA ASN A 145 7.16 10.46 -22.01
C ASN A 145 6.85 10.51 -23.52
N ARG A 146 5.57 10.61 -23.87
CA ARG A 146 5.10 10.59 -25.26
C ARG A 146 5.65 11.74 -26.11
N GLU A 147 5.90 12.88 -25.51
CA GLU A 147 6.44 14.06 -26.21
C GLU A 147 7.89 13.79 -26.63
N LEU A 148 8.73 13.32 -25.72
CA LEU A 148 10.13 12.94 -26.01
C LEU A 148 10.20 11.81 -27.04
N PHE A 149 9.40 10.77 -26.91
CA PHE A 149 9.36 9.67 -27.88
C PHE A 149 9.01 10.15 -29.28
N LYS A 150 8.04 11.06 -29.40
CA LYS A 150 7.67 11.67 -30.68
C LYS A 150 8.76 12.56 -31.25
N GLU A 151 9.40 13.37 -30.41
CA GLU A 151 10.46 14.30 -30.81
C GLU A 151 11.68 13.56 -31.38
N HIS A 152 12.09 12.48 -30.70
CA HIS A 152 13.25 11.68 -31.09
C HIS A 152 12.93 10.52 -32.05
N GLY A 153 11.65 10.26 -32.31
CA GLY A 153 11.22 9.15 -33.18
C GLY A 153 11.36 7.77 -32.55
N TRP A 154 11.51 7.69 -31.22
CA TRP A 154 11.65 6.43 -30.50
C TRP A 154 10.38 5.58 -30.57
N GLN A 155 10.58 4.27 -30.62
CA GLN A 155 9.50 3.30 -30.63
C GLN A 155 9.37 2.62 -29.27
N ILE A 156 8.15 2.23 -28.90
CA ILE A 156 7.93 1.45 -27.68
C ILE A 156 8.50 0.05 -27.88
N PRO A 157 9.45 -0.41 -27.04
CA PRO A 157 10.07 -1.72 -27.17
C PRO A 157 9.05 -2.84 -26.86
N THR A 158 9.20 -3.96 -27.51
CA THR A 158 8.37 -5.17 -27.34
C THR A 158 9.15 -6.35 -26.75
N THR A 159 10.46 -6.22 -26.67
CA THR A 159 11.37 -7.22 -26.10
C THR A 159 12.33 -6.56 -25.10
N TRP A 160 12.95 -7.36 -24.26
CA TRP A 160 13.96 -6.87 -23.32
C TRP A 160 15.17 -6.24 -24.04
N ASP A 161 15.66 -6.89 -25.09
CA ASP A 161 16.81 -6.38 -25.84
C ASP A 161 16.53 -5.05 -26.53
N GLU A 162 15.32 -4.88 -27.08
CA GLU A 162 14.86 -3.60 -27.62
C GLU A 162 14.75 -2.53 -26.53
N PHE A 163 14.31 -2.91 -25.32
CA PHE A 163 14.22 -2.00 -24.20
C PHE A 163 15.60 -1.52 -23.73
N MET A 164 16.57 -2.42 -23.62
CA MET A 164 17.95 -2.04 -23.27
C MET A 164 18.59 -1.19 -24.36
N SER A 165 18.36 -1.53 -25.63
CA SER A 165 18.84 -0.73 -26.77
C SER A 165 18.26 0.69 -26.76
N LEU A 166 16.96 0.82 -26.47
CA LEU A 166 16.30 2.12 -26.33
C LEU A 166 16.88 2.93 -25.15
N CYS A 167 17.12 2.29 -24.00
CA CYS A 167 17.77 2.96 -22.88
C CYS A 167 19.14 3.51 -23.27
N GLN A 168 19.92 2.77 -24.06
CA GLN A 168 21.21 3.25 -24.58
C GLN A 168 21.03 4.43 -25.53
N GLU A 169 20.08 4.38 -26.47
CA GLU A 169 19.78 5.48 -27.40
C GLU A 169 19.39 6.77 -26.65
N ILE A 170 18.56 6.65 -25.61
CA ILE A 170 18.15 7.77 -24.77
C ILE A 170 19.35 8.37 -24.04
N GLN A 171 20.22 7.53 -23.48
CA GLN A 171 21.44 7.95 -22.81
C GLN A 171 22.42 8.64 -23.76
N ASP A 172 22.59 8.13 -24.99
CA ASP A 172 23.43 8.72 -26.04
C ASP A 172 22.89 10.08 -26.50
N ALA A 173 21.57 10.31 -26.40
CA ALA A 173 20.95 11.61 -26.63
C ALA A 173 21.16 12.61 -25.48
N GLY A 174 21.84 12.19 -24.39
CA GLY A 174 22.11 13.03 -23.21
C GLY A 174 20.92 13.15 -22.26
N ILE A 175 19.95 12.24 -22.36
CA ILE A 175 18.73 12.21 -21.54
C ILE A 175 18.85 11.04 -20.56
N GLN A 176 18.34 11.20 -19.34
CA GLN A 176 18.29 10.14 -18.34
C GLN A 176 17.20 9.11 -18.72
N PRO A 177 17.56 7.84 -19.05
CA PRO A 177 16.59 6.85 -19.51
C PRO A 177 15.56 6.45 -18.46
N LEU A 178 16.00 6.20 -17.24
CA LEU A 178 15.16 5.68 -16.16
C LEU A 178 15.32 6.52 -14.89
N TYR A 179 14.24 6.63 -14.14
CA TYR A 179 14.23 7.18 -12.79
C TYR A 179 13.75 6.14 -11.80
N PHE A 180 14.45 6.02 -10.67
CA PHE A 180 14.11 5.12 -9.59
C PHE A 180 13.84 5.90 -8.31
N GLY A 181 12.83 5.49 -7.56
CA GLY A 181 12.51 6.03 -6.24
C GLY A 181 13.10 5.20 -5.10
N PHE A 182 14.24 4.53 -5.27
CA PHE A 182 14.76 3.47 -4.41
C PHE A 182 15.21 3.93 -3.02
N LYS A 183 15.29 5.23 -2.78
CA LYS A 183 15.40 5.76 -1.42
C LYS A 183 14.21 5.32 -0.55
N ASP A 184 13.03 5.22 -1.13
CA ASP A 184 11.88 4.53 -0.56
C ASP A 184 11.94 3.06 -0.98
N THR A 185 12.51 2.21 -0.14
CA THR A 185 12.90 0.83 -0.47
C THR A 185 11.77 -0.04 -1.03
N TRP A 186 10.51 0.24 -0.68
CA TRP A 186 9.35 -0.46 -1.23
C TRP A 186 9.22 -0.30 -2.76
N THR A 187 9.74 0.79 -3.33
CA THR A 187 9.68 1.03 -4.78
C THR A 187 10.57 0.07 -5.58
N CYS A 188 11.53 -0.59 -4.94
CA CYS A 188 12.33 -1.65 -5.57
C CYS A 188 11.47 -2.85 -5.99
N LEU A 189 10.33 -3.07 -5.31
CA LEU A 189 9.44 -4.19 -5.61
C LEU A 189 8.69 -4.02 -6.94
N ALA A 190 8.45 -2.79 -7.41
CA ALA A 190 7.72 -2.57 -8.65
C ALA A 190 8.44 -3.18 -9.88
N PRO A 191 9.69 -2.80 -10.20
CA PRO A 191 10.43 -3.42 -11.30
C PRO A 191 10.77 -4.89 -11.02
N TRP A 192 11.13 -5.25 -9.77
CA TRP A 192 11.41 -6.63 -9.41
C TRP A 192 10.24 -7.56 -9.69
N ASN A 193 9.05 -7.23 -9.18
CA ASN A 193 7.87 -8.07 -9.35
C ASN A 193 7.44 -8.15 -10.81
N SER A 194 7.54 -7.05 -11.57
CA SER A 194 7.21 -7.05 -13.00
C SER A 194 8.11 -8.01 -13.79
N ILE A 195 9.40 -8.04 -13.50
CA ILE A 195 10.35 -8.95 -14.15
C ILE A 195 10.15 -10.39 -13.63
N ALA A 196 9.92 -10.56 -12.32
CA ALA A 196 9.77 -11.86 -11.71
C ALA A 196 8.55 -12.64 -12.20
N VAL A 197 7.43 -11.93 -12.45
CA VAL A 197 6.20 -12.56 -12.99
C VAL A 197 6.45 -13.19 -14.37
N ASP A 198 7.31 -12.58 -15.17
CA ASP A 198 7.61 -13.09 -16.52
C ASP A 198 8.69 -14.18 -16.53
N LEU A 199 9.63 -14.16 -15.60
CA LEU A 199 10.81 -15.02 -15.63
C LEU A 199 10.78 -16.18 -14.62
N ALA A 200 10.18 -15.98 -13.45
CA ALA A 200 10.13 -17.01 -12.42
C ALA A 200 8.90 -17.91 -12.56
N PRO A 201 8.99 -19.20 -12.15
CA PRO A 201 7.82 -20.07 -12.10
C PRO A 201 6.71 -19.48 -11.22
N ALA A 202 5.45 -19.54 -11.68
CA ALA A 202 4.30 -19.02 -10.94
C ALA A 202 4.15 -19.64 -9.54
N ASP A 203 4.67 -20.85 -9.33
CA ASP A 203 4.61 -21.55 -8.05
C ASP A 203 5.96 -21.59 -7.30
N VAL A 204 6.86 -20.65 -7.61
CA VAL A 204 8.23 -20.61 -7.04
C VAL A 204 8.26 -20.72 -5.52
N CYS A 205 7.38 -19.99 -4.82
CA CYS A 205 7.31 -20.02 -3.36
C CYS A 205 6.97 -21.43 -2.84
N ARG A 206 6.00 -22.10 -3.47
CA ARG A 206 5.61 -23.47 -3.13
C ARG A 206 6.77 -24.43 -3.36
N GLN A 207 7.45 -24.34 -4.50
CA GLN A 207 8.60 -25.21 -4.83
C GLN A 207 9.75 -25.03 -3.84
N VAL A 208 10.03 -23.79 -3.43
CA VAL A 208 11.05 -23.48 -2.41
C VAL A 208 10.65 -24.06 -1.06
N ASN A 209 9.39 -23.88 -0.63
CA ASN A 209 8.89 -24.41 0.65
C ASN A 209 8.93 -25.94 0.70
N GLN A 210 8.78 -26.61 -0.44
CA GLN A 210 8.91 -28.07 -0.57
C GLN A 210 10.37 -28.55 -0.68
N GLY A 211 11.34 -27.64 -0.74
CA GLY A 211 12.75 -27.96 -0.90
C GLY A 211 13.16 -28.44 -2.31
N ASN A 212 12.30 -28.23 -3.31
CA ASN A 212 12.54 -28.66 -4.70
C ASN A 212 13.49 -27.71 -5.44
N THR A 213 13.58 -26.46 -5.00
CA THR A 213 14.44 -25.42 -5.59
C THR A 213 14.82 -24.37 -4.53
N THR A 214 15.48 -23.28 -4.95
CA THR A 214 15.84 -22.15 -4.09
C THR A 214 15.50 -20.83 -4.77
N PHE A 215 15.19 -19.78 -4.01
CA PHE A 215 15.01 -18.43 -4.56
C PHE A 215 16.25 -17.94 -5.32
N ALA A 216 17.45 -18.24 -4.81
CA ALA A 216 18.69 -17.83 -5.47
C ALA A 216 18.83 -18.40 -6.89
N LYS A 217 18.29 -19.61 -7.12
CA LYS A 217 18.30 -20.24 -8.45
C LYS A 217 17.22 -19.61 -9.34
N GLU A 218 15.99 -19.57 -8.87
CA GLU A 218 14.83 -19.19 -9.69
C GLU A 218 14.78 -17.66 -9.96
N TYR A 219 15.33 -16.83 -9.06
CA TYR A 219 15.39 -15.38 -9.24
C TYR A 219 16.74 -14.85 -9.74
N LYS A 220 17.65 -15.75 -10.16
CA LYS A 220 18.95 -15.30 -10.66
C LYS A 220 18.81 -14.37 -11.87
N GLU A 221 18.02 -14.78 -12.86
CA GLU A 221 17.81 -13.97 -14.07
C GLU A 221 17.05 -12.66 -13.74
N VAL A 222 16.09 -12.68 -12.81
CA VAL A 222 15.42 -11.47 -12.32
C VAL A 222 16.43 -10.47 -11.75
N ALA A 223 17.36 -10.96 -10.92
CA ALA A 223 18.42 -10.13 -10.37
C ALA A 223 19.38 -9.58 -11.44
N ASP A 224 19.75 -10.41 -12.41
CA ASP A 224 20.61 -9.99 -13.53
C ASP A 224 19.92 -8.84 -14.32
N ARG A 225 18.62 -8.97 -14.64
CA ARG A 225 17.83 -7.92 -15.31
C ARG A 225 17.71 -6.64 -14.48
N MET A 226 17.53 -6.77 -13.17
CA MET A 226 17.53 -5.59 -12.28
C MET A 226 18.87 -4.86 -12.31
N LEU A 227 19.99 -5.59 -12.35
CA LEU A 227 21.32 -4.98 -12.45
C LEU A 227 21.54 -4.29 -13.80
N GLU A 228 20.97 -4.82 -14.90
CA GLU A 228 20.98 -4.14 -16.21
C GLU A 228 20.17 -2.84 -16.16
N LEU A 229 18.97 -2.84 -15.56
CA LEU A 229 18.13 -1.64 -15.43
C LEU A 229 18.80 -0.52 -14.64
N ILE A 230 19.45 -0.86 -13.53
CA ILE A 230 20.09 0.12 -12.64
C ILE A 230 21.18 0.92 -13.37
N GLN A 231 21.83 0.34 -14.38
CA GLN A 231 22.87 1.03 -15.17
C GLN A 231 22.33 2.22 -15.97
N TYR A 232 21.03 2.25 -16.26
CA TYR A 232 20.36 3.31 -17.01
C TYR A 232 19.61 4.30 -16.11
N GLY A 233 19.70 4.11 -14.80
CA GLY A 233 19.17 5.04 -13.79
C GLY A 233 20.15 6.17 -13.46
N PRO A 234 19.82 6.99 -12.44
CA PRO A 234 20.76 7.96 -11.89
C PRO A 234 22.04 7.29 -11.37
N ASP A 235 23.15 8.02 -11.32
CA ASP A 235 24.44 7.53 -10.79
C ASP A 235 24.30 6.89 -9.40
N ASP A 236 23.45 7.47 -8.55
CA ASP A 236 23.00 6.87 -7.30
C ASP A 236 21.50 6.53 -7.42
N PRO A 237 21.13 5.26 -7.57
CA PRO A 237 19.74 4.83 -7.70
C PRO A 237 18.91 5.08 -6.43
N PHE A 238 19.55 5.38 -5.30
CA PHE A 238 18.91 5.72 -4.02
C PHE A 238 18.81 7.21 -3.76
N SER A 239 19.17 8.07 -4.74
CA SER A 239 19.13 9.53 -4.61
C SER A 239 17.72 10.11 -4.55
N TYR A 240 16.75 9.47 -5.20
CA TYR A 240 15.36 9.90 -5.22
C TYR A 240 14.49 9.03 -4.31
N ASP A 241 13.60 9.68 -3.54
CA ASP A 241 12.40 9.05 -3.01
C ASP A 241 11.32 8.93 -4.11
N TYR A 242 10.20 8.29 -3.81
CA TYR A 242 9.12 8.09 -4.77
C TYR A 242 8.62 9.40 -5.41
N ASN A 243 8.35 10.41 -4.58
CA ASN A 243 7.85 11.70 -5.05
C ASN A 243 8.91 12.45 -5.87
N GLY A 244 10.18 12.34 -5.49
CA GLY A 244 11.30 12.91 -6.22
C GLY A 244 11.45 12.30 -7.61
N ALA A 245 11.37 10.97 -7.73
CA ALA A 245 11.41 10.27 -9.02
C ALA A 245 10.22 10.65 -9.92
N CYS A 246 9.00 10.69 -9.36
CA CYS A 246 7.81 11.14 -10.09
C CYS A 246 7.96 12.59 -10.59
N THR A 247 8.52 13.47 -9.76
CA THR A 247 8.76 14.87 -10.11
C THR A 247 9.83 15.02 -11.21
N ALA A 248 10.91 14.24 -11.13
CA ALA A 248 11.95 14.22 -12.15
C ALA A 248 11.40 13.76 -13.50
N PHE A 249 10.68 12.65 -13.52
CA PHE A 249 10.02 12.14 -14.73
C PHE A 249 9.03 13.15 -15.35
N ALA A 250 8.24 13.84 -14.52
CA ALA A 250 7.26 14.82 -15.00
C ALA A 250 7.89 16.09 -15.60
N LYS A 251 9.15 16.35 -15.33
CA LYS A 251 9.90 17.50 -15.90
C LYS A 251 10.57 17.19 -17.22
N GLY A 252 10.70 15.95 -17.58
CA GLY A 252 11.41 15.49 -18.79
C GLY A 252 12.87 15.22 -18.51
#